data_a4c557a3e1156a68cd43b4efa79d982b
#
_entry.id   a4c557a3e1156a68cd43b4efa79d982b
#
_cell.length_a   1.000
_cell.length_b   1.000
_cell.length_c   1.000
_cell.angle_alpha   90.00
_cell.angle_beta   90.00
_cell.angle_gamma   90.00
#
_symmetry.space_group_name_H-M   'P 1'
#
loop_
_entity.id
_entity.type
_entity.pdbx_description
1 polymer ?
#
loop_
_entity_poly.entity_id
_entity_poly.type
_entity_poly.pdbx_seq_one_letter_code
_entity_poly.pdbx_strand_id
1 'polypeptide(L)'
;VGSEMCIRDSSISDQINGEVRGLLVIVAIILVTVLTFTSSTYAEVPILLITFLAAALINKGTNFVFGTISFVSNAVAILLQLAMSVDYAIIFCNRYKQAHETLPVREAVIESLEKSITVISSSSLTTIAGLVAMTFMKFGLGRDLGIVLIKAILISMLTVFLLMPGLLLKLGPAMDKTKHRNFVPKISGVGRLAWRTRRVVPLVFAAVLVVACIGANRVSYVYSEAPLKTHNADVNRTASQAITDDFGDETVLAVVVPAGDYTQEAALLDALSALPEVKSAVGIAG
;
A
#
# COMPACT_ATOMS: atom_id res chain seq x y z
N VAL A 1 8.96 -21.68 25.65
CA VAL A 1 7.85 -20.85 25.15
C VAL A 1 8.37 -19.62 24.39
N GLY A 2 9.49 -18.98 24.83
CA GLY A 2 10.01 -17.80 24.14
C GLY A 2 10.73 -18.08 22.80
N SER A 3 11.33 -19.25 22.61
CA SER A 3 12.11 -19.56 21.41
C SER A 3 11.26 -19.88 20.18
N GLU A 4 10.12 -20.51 20.36
CA GLU A 4 9.23 -20.87 19.21
C GLU A 4 8.53 -19.65 18.62
N MET A 5 8.14 -18.68 19.45
CA MET A 5 7.54 -17.43 18.99
C MET A 5 8.56 -16.59 18.20
N CYS A 6 9.82 -16.53 18.64
CA CYS A 6 10.89 -15.83 17.91
C CYS A 6 11.25 -16.50 16.58
N ILE A 7 11.25 -17.83 16.50
CA ILE A 7 11.52 -18.60 15.26
C ILE A 7 10.36 -18.37 14.28
N ARG A 8 9.13 -18.35 14.74
CA ARG A 8 7.93 -18.11 13.91
C ARG A 8 7.92 -16.70 13.34
N ASP A 9 8.20 -15.68 14.16
CA ASP A 9 8.26 -14.28 13.70
C ASP A 9 9.38 -14.06 12.69
N SER A 10 10.57 -14.64 12.90
CA SER A 10 11.65 -14.52 11.93
C SER A 10 11.33 -15.22 10.60
N SER A 11 10.67 -16.38 10.63
CA SER A 11 10.27 -17.09 9.41
C SER A 11 9.22 -16.33 8.61
N ILE A 12 8.24 -15.71 9.26
CA ILE A 12 7.21 -14.86 8.61
C ILE A 12 7.85 -13.60 8.02
N SER A 13 8.74 -12.96 8.75
CA SER A 13 9.46 -11.77 8.26
C SER A 13 10.32 -12.07 7.04
N ASP A 14 11.06 -13.18 7.05
CA ASP A 14 11.91 -13.61 5.94
C ASP A 14 11.07 -14.00 4.71
N GLN A 15 9.96 -14.68 4.91
CA GLN A 15 9.04 -15.06 3.85
C GLN A 15 8.42 -13.81 3.20
N ILE A 16 7.92 -12.87 3.99
CA ILE A 16 7.36 -11.62 3.48
C ILE A 16 8.40 -10.79 2.74
N ASN A 17 9.63 -10.69 3.26
CA ASN A 17 10.71 -9.98 2.58
C ASN A 17 11.11 -10.63 1.25
N GLY A 18 11.07 -11.96 1.17
CA GLY A 18 11.29 -12.71 -0.06
C GLY A 18 10.19 -12.46 -1.10
N GLU A 19 8.92 -12.55 -0.67
CA GLU A 19 7.76 -12.32 -1.54
C GLU A 19 7.67 -10.85 -2.00
N VAL A 20 7.92 -9.88 -1.12
CA VAL A 20 7.95 -8.44 -1.47
C VAL A 20 9.00 -8.16 -2.54
N ARG A 21 10.17 -8.82 -2.50
CA ARG A 21 11.19 -8.67 -3.55
C ARG A 21 10.69 -9.17 -4.90
N GLY A 22 10.09 -10.36 -4.94
CA GLY A 22 9.49 -10.92 -6.15
C GLY A 22 8.36 -10.04 -6.69
N LEU A 23 7.50 -9.57 -5.81
CA LEU A 23 6.38 -8.70 -6.15
C LEU A 23 6.87 -7.35 -6.70
N LEU A 24 7.92 -6.76 -6.14
CA LEU A 24 8.53 -5.52 -6.66
C LEU A 24 9.06 -5.69 -8.08
N VAL A 25 9.66 -6.84 -8.41
CA VAL A 25 10.11 -7.12 -9.78
C VAL A 25 8.93 -7.22 -10.75
N ILE A 26 7.88 -7.94 -10.37
CA ILE A 26 6.67 -8.07 -11.17
C ILE A 26 6.02 -6.69 -11.39
N VAL A 27 5.86 -5.91 -10.32
CA VAL A 27 5.28 -4.56 -10.39
C VAL A 27 6.15 -3.65 -11.26
N ALA A 28 7.47 -3.72 -11.16
CA ALA A 28 8.38 -2.95 -12.00
C ALA A 28 8.21 -3.30 -13.50
N ILE A 29 8.10 -4.59 -13.84
CA ILE A 29 7.86 -5.04 -15.21
C ILE A 29 6.51 -4.54 -15.73
N ILE A 30 5.45 -4.68 -14.93
CA ILE A 30 4.11 -4.18 -15.28
C ILE A 30 4.16 -2.67 -15.49
N LEU A 31 4.79 -1.94 -14.58
CA LEU A 31 4.91 -0.48 -14.64
C LEU A 31 5.64 -0.03 -15.90
N VAL A 32 6.80 -0.60 -16.20
CA VAL A 32 7.56 -0.29 -17.43
C VAL A 32 6.71 -0.58 -18.66
N THR A 33 6.02 -1.72 -18.69
CA THR A 33 5.15 -2.11 -19.79
C THR A 33 4.01 -1.11 -19.97
N VAL A 34 3.27 -0.80 -18.91
CA VAL A 34 2.15 0.15 -18.93
C VAL A 34 2.64 1.54 -19.35
N LEU A 35 3.73 2.02 -18.76
CA LEU A 35 4.30 3.33 -19.10
C LEU A 35 4.72 3.39 -20.57
N THR A 36 5.33 2.35 -21.09
CA THR A 36 5.75 2.30 -22.50
C THR A 36 4.55 2.35 -23.45
N PHE A 37 3.44 1.67 -23.12
CA PHE A 37 2.22 1.70 -23.93
C PHE A 37 1.42 3.00 -23.77
N THR A 38 1.45 3.61 -22.58
CA THR A 38 0.64 4.80 -22.27
C THR A 38 1.37 6.10 -22.63
N SER A 39 2.71 6.08 -22.57
CA SER A 39 3.55 7.22 -22.90
C SER A 39 3.47 7.55 -24.39
N SER A 40 3.59 8.83 -24.71
CA SER A 40 3.71 9.33 -26.09
C SER A 40 5.17 9.47 -26.56
N THR A 41 6.14 9.18 -25.68
CA THR A 41 7.56 9.40 -25.93
C THR A 41 8.40 8.38 -25.15
N TYR A 42 9.30 7.67 -25.81
CA TYR A 42 10.15 6.68 -25.11
C TYR A 42 11.06 7.30 -24.04
N ALA A 43 11.49 8.55 -24.21
CA ALA A 43 12.31 9.24 -23.23
C ALA A 43 11.55 9.59 -21.91
N GLU A 44 10.24 9.55 -21.91
CA GLU A 44 9.40 9.77 -20.73
C GLU A 44 9.59 8.65 -19.70
N VAL A 45 9.68 7.40 -20.15
CA VAL A 45 9.79 6.23 -19.27
C VAL A 45 11.02 6.30 -18.35
N PRO A 46 12.25 6.53 -18.85
CA PRO A 46 13.41 6.66 -17.96
C PRO A 46 13.32 7.86 -17.01
N ILE A 47 12.70 8.99 -17.40
CA ILE A 47 12.51 10.13 -16.50
C ILE A 47 11.64 9.72 -15.31
N LEU A 48 10.53 9.04 -15.56
CA LEU A 48 9.62 8.54 -14.54
C LEU A 48 10.30 7.51 -13.63
N LEU A 49 11.04 6.56 -14.22
CA LEU A 49 11.74 5.52 -13.47
C LEU A 49 12.86 6.08 -12.58
N ILE A 50 13.64 7.04 -13.07
CA ILE A 50 14.70 7.70 -12.28
C ILE A 50 14.08 8.47 -11.11
N THR A 51 13.02 9.22 -11.37
CA THR A 51 12.31 9.98 -10.31
C THR A 51 11.76 9.04 -9.24
N PHE A 52 11.14 7.95 -9.65
CA PHE A 52 10.62 6.94 -8.75
C PHE A 52 11.73 6.24 -7.95
N LEU A 53 12.80 5.78 -8.61
CA LEU A 53 13.92 5.12 -7.95
C LEU A 53 14.57 6.03 -6.91
N ALA A 54 14.77 7.31 -7.25
CA ALA A 54 15.29 8.31 -6.31
C ALA A 54 14.37 8.46 -5.08
N ALA A 55 13.05 8.58 -5.27
CA ALA A 55 12.09 8.66 -4.17
C ALA A 55 12.14 7.42 -3.27
N ALA A 56 12.20 6.22 -3.85
CA ALA A 56 12.27 4.96 -3.13
C ALA A 56 13.57 4.83 -2.32
N LEU A 57 14.71 5.20 -2.91
CA LEU A 57 16.01 5.15 -2.22
C LEU A 57 16.07 6.15 -1.06
N ILE A 58 15.59 7.39 -1.26
CA ILE A 58 15.54 8.41 -0.21
C ILE A 58 14.61 7.93 0.92
N ASN A 59 13.45 7.39 0.61
CA ASN A 59 12.51 6.90 1.61
C ASN A 59 13.11 5.76 2.42
N LYS A 60 13.70 4.77 1.76
CA LYS A 60 14.36 3.66 2.44
C LYS A 60 15.56 4.13 3.27
N GLY A 61 16.38 5.02 2.71
CA GLY A 61 17.55 5.57 3.38
C GLY A 61 17.22 6.42 4.60
N THR A 62 16.05 7.06 4.64
CA THR A 62 15.60 7.88 5.80
C THR A 62 14.83 7.10 6.85
N ASN A 63 14.62 5.79 6.68
CA ASN A 63 13.91 4.96 7.68
C ASN A 63 14.65 4.91 9.04
N PHE A 64 15.97 5.10 9.05
CA PHE A 64 16.75 5.12 10.30
C PHE A 64 16.27 6.17 11.31
N VAL A 65 15.61 7.24 10.87
CA VAL A 65 15.08 8.30 11.74
C VAL A 65 14.03 7.77 12.73
N PHE A 66 13.33 6.70 12.37
CA PHE A 66 12.28 6.12 13.20
C PHE A 66 12.77 5.00 14.14
N GLY A 67 14.03 4.59 14.05
CA GLY A 67 14.61 3.52 14.85
C GLY A 67 14.09 2.15 14.44
N THR A 68 12.89 1.77 14.90
CA THR A 68 12.25 0.49 14.57
C THR A 68 10.98 0.72 13.76
N ILE A 69 10.81 -0.02 12.67
CA ILE A 69 9.64 0.01 11.81
C ILE A 69 9.13 -1.43 11.65
N SER A 70 7.82 -1.63 11.75
CA SER A 70 7.22 -2.93 11.46
C SER A 70 7.52 -3.38 10.03
N PHE A 71 7.80 -4.68 9.85
CA PHE A 71 8.02 -5.24 8.52
C PHE A 71 6.81 -5.06 7.60
N VAL A 72 5.60 -5.12 8.16
CA VAL A 72 4.35 -4.85 7.42
C VAL A 72 4.31 -3.41 6.95
N SER A 73 4.60 -2.45 7.83
CA SER A 73 4.64 -1.02 7.50
C SER A 73 5.68 -0.73 6.41
N ASN A 74 6.85 -1.36 6.47
CA ASN A 74 7.89 -1.21 5.45
C ASN A 74 7.44 -1.75 4.08
N ALA A 75 6.82 -2.93 4.03
CA ALA A 75 6.34 -3.53 2.80
C ALA A 75 5.22 -2.69 2.15
N VAL A 76 4.22 -2.30 2.94
CA VAL A 76 3.11 -1.46 2.46
C VAL A 76 3.58 -0.09 2.02
N ALA A 77 4.54 0.52 2.76
CA ALA A 77 5.08 1.82 2.40
C ALA A 77 5.79 1.82 1.05
N ILE A 78 6.58 0.79 0.74
CA ILE A 78 7.26 0.68 -0.55
C ILE A 78 6.26 0.59 -1.70
N LEU A 79 5.22 -0.24 -1.56
CA LEU A 79 4.21 -0.44 -2.60
C LEU A 79 3.35 0.81 -2.81
N LEU A 80 2.88 1.44 -1.73
CA LEU A 80 2.07 2.65 -1.82
C LEU A 80 2.90 3.82 -2.36
N GLN A 81 4.15 3.95 -1.93
CA GLN A 81 5.06 4.96 -2.45
C GLN A 81 5.28 4.83 -3.95
N LEU A 82 5.46 3.59 -4.44
CA LEU A 82 5.57 3.31 -5.88
C LEU A 82 4.35 3.88 -6.61
N ALA A 83 3.15 3.51 -6.19
CA ALA A 83 1.91 3.94 -6.82
C ALA A 83 1.79 5.47 -6.83
N MET A 84 1.93 6.12 -5.68
CA MET A 84 1.76 7.58 -5.53
C MET A 84 2.84 8.37 -6.28
N SER A 85 4.10 7.91 -6.24
CA SER A 85 5.20 8.60 -6.94
C SER A 85 5.01 8.59 -8.46
N VAL A 86 4.53 7.47 -9.01
CA VAL A 86 4.24 7.34 -10.44
C VAL A 86 3.08 8.25 -10.83
N ASP A 87 2.01 8.30 -10.05
CA ASP A 87 0.85 9.16 -10.32
C ASP A 87 1.25 10.64 -10.35
N TYR A 88 2.04 11.09 -9.38
CA TYR A 88 2.52 12.48 -9.33
C TYR A 88 3.41 12.82 -10.53
N ALA A 89 4.31 11.91 -10.87
CA ALA A 89 5.22 12.11 -11.98
C ALA A 89 4.48 12.12 -13.33
N ILE A 90 3.47 11.27 -13.53
CA ILE A 90 2.62 11.25 -14.73
C ILE A 90 1.82 12.55 -14.85
N ILE A 91 1.22 13.04 -13.76
CA ILE A 91 0.48 14.31 -13.76
C ILE A 91 1.40 15.45 -14.21
N PHE A 92 2.59 15.54 -13.61
CA PHE A 92 3.56 16.57 -13.95
C PHE A 92 4.03 16.45 -15.41
N CYS A 93 4.37 15.24 -15.88
CA CYS A 93 4.81 15.01 -17.24
C CYS A 93 3.72 15.33 -18.28
N ASN A 94 2.47 15.02 -18.00
CA ASN A 94 1.35 15.36 -18.87
C ASN A 94 1.14 16.88 -18.95
N ARG A 95 1.30 17.59 -17.83
CA ARG A 95 1.26 19.07 -17.84
C ARG A 95 2.41 19.66 -18.64
N TYR A 96 3.62 19.11 -18.48
CA TYR A 96 4.77 19.49 -19.28
C TYR A 96 4.52 19.30 -20.78
N LYS A 97 4.02 18.15 -21.20
CA LYS A 97 3.70 17.89 -22.61
C LYS A 97 2.69 18.89 -23.18
N GLN A 98 1.65 19.21 -22.41
CA GLN A 98 0.65 20.22 -22.83
C GLN A 98 1.26 21.62 -22.95
N ALA A 99 2.08 22.06 -22.00
CA ALA A 99 2.74 23.35 -22.06
C ALA A 99 3.79 23.42 -23.17
N HIS A 100 4.50 22.33 -23.42
CA HIS A 100 5.56 22.24 -24.43
C HIS A 100 5.04 22.22 -25.87
N GLU A 101 3.74 22.06 -26.10
CA GLU A 101 3.14 22.24 -27.44
C GLU A 101 3.27 23.71 -27.93
N THR A 102 3.31 24.66 -27.01
CA THR A 102 3.30 26.11 -27.32
C THR A 102 4.49 26.86 -26.77
N LEU A 103 5.20 26.33 -25.77
CA LEU A 103 6.29 26.99 -25.06
C LEU A 103 7.62 26.26 -25.23
N PRO A 104 8.75 26.99 -25.18
CA PRO A 104 10.07 26.37 -25.13
C PRO A 104 10.24 25.55 -23.85
N VAL A 105 11.16 24.56 -23.87
CA VAL A 105 11.37 23.58 -22.76
C VAL A 105 11.41 24.21 -21.38
N ARG A 106 12.17 25.30 -21.21
CA ARG A 106 12.34 25.96 -19.89
C ARG A 106 11.02 26.54 -19.36
N GLU A 107 10.31 27.27 -20.21
CA GLU A 107 9.04 27.90 -19.84
C GLU A 107 7.95 26.85 -19.62
N ALA A 108 7.92 25.80 -20.45
CA ALA A 108 7.02 24.68 -20.29
C ALA A 108 7.22 23.95 -18.96
N VAL A 109 8.48 23.78 -18.51
CA VAL A 109 8.77 23.17 -17.20
C VAL A 109 8.29 24.07 -16.05
N ILE A 110 8.50 25.38 -16.14
CA ILE A 110 8.07 26.31 -15.10
C ILE A 110 6.53 26.33 -15.00
N GLU A 111 5.83 26.48 -16.12
CA GLU A 111 4.38 26.50 -16.16
C GLU A 111 3.77 25.17 -15.68
N SER A 112 4.36 24.05 -16.10
CA SER A 112 3.90 22.73 -15.68
C SER A 112 4.11 22.50 -14.17
N LEU A 113 5.21 23.00 -13.61
CA LEU A 113 5.48 22.91 -12.17
C LEU A 113 4.45 23.70 -11.38
N GLU A 114 4.21 24.95 -11.76
CA GLU A 114 3.24 25.82 -11.10
C GLU A 114 1.83 25.19 -11.07
N LYS A 115 1.37 24.71 -12.22
CA LYS A 115 0.06 24.03 -12.32
C LYS A 115 -0.01 22.68 -11.60
N SER A 116 1.11 21.95 -11.57
CA SER A 116 1.14 20.61 -10.96
C SER A 116 1.24 20.67 -9.44
N ILE A 117 1.95 21.65 -8.87
CA ILE A 117 2.08 21.82 -7.41
C ILE A 117 0.69 21.86 -6.77
N THR A 118 -0.23 22.65 -7.29
CA THR A 118 -1.57 22.80 -6.72
C THR A 118 -2.35 21.48 -6.75
N VAL A 119 -2.33 20.79 -7.89
CA VAL A 119 -3.10 19.55 -8.08
C VAL A 119 -2.51 18.41 -7.22
N ILE A 120 -1.21 18.21 -7.29
CA ILE A 120 -0.52 17.15 -6.56
C ILE A 120 -0.59 17.39 -5.05
N SER A 121 -0.35 18.62 -4.60
CA SER A 121 -0.41 18.96 -3.17
C SER A 121 -1.81 18.79 -2.59
N SER A 122 -2.86 19.19 -3.31
CA SER A 122 -4.26 19.01 -2.86
C SER A 122 -4.61 17.54 -2.71
N SER A 123 -4.25 16.71 -3.67
CA SER A 123 -4.47 15.26 -3.62
C SER A 123 -3.68 14.61 -2.49
N SER A 124 -2.39 14.94 -2.38
CA SER A 124 -1.52 14.41 -1.31
C SER A 124 -2.01 14.81 0.07
N LEU A 125 -2.46 16.06 0.25
CA LEU A 125 -2.95 16.55 1.54
C LEU A 125 -4.18 15.76 2.01
N THR A 126 -5.09 15.42 1.09
CA THR A 126 -6.27 14.59 1.40
C THR A 126 -5.85 13.21 1.89
N THR A 127 -4.87 12.58 1.20
CA THR A 127 -4.35 11.27 1.61
C THR A 127 -3.62 11.35 2.95
N ILE A 128 -2.78 12.38 3.14
CA ILE A 128 -2.07 12.62 4.39
C ILE A 128 -3.06 12.84 5.54
N ALA A 129 -4.14 13.58 5.34
CA ALA A 129 -5.16 13.78 6.37
C ALA A 129 -5.78 12.45 6.84
N GLY A 130 -6.07 11.54 5.92
CA GLY A 130 -6.52 10.18 6.26
C GLY A 130 -5.48 9.38 7.05
N LEU A 131 -4.21 9.46 6.65
CA LEU A 131 -3.10 8.78 7.34
C LEU A 131 -2.81 9.40 8.72
N VAL A 132 -2.96 10.72 8.87
CA VAL A 132 -2.88 11.40 10.18
C VAL A 132 -3.95 10.84 11.13
N ALA A 133 -5.16 10.59 10.66
CA ALA A 133 -6.19 9.95 11.47
C ALA A 133 -5.74 8.57 11.98
N MET A 134 -5.00 7.79 11.18
CA MET A 134 -4.44 6.50 11.59
C MET A 134 -3.40 6.65 12.72
N THR A 135 -2.67 7.76 12.79
CA THR A 135 -1.67 7.96 13.86
C THR A 135 -2.29 8.07 15.25
N PHE A 136 -3.57 8.40 15.36
CA PHE A 136 -4.32 8.45 16.61
C PHE A 136 -4.88 7.09 17.07
N MET A 137 -4.70 6.03 16.27
CA MET A 137 -5.13 4.70 16.67
C MET A 137 -4.35 4.21 17.88
N LYS A 138 -5.05 3.55 18.82
CA LYS A 138 -4.42 2.87 19.97
C LYS A 138 -3.64 1.62 19.55
N PHE A 139 -3.97 1.05 18.39
CA PHE A 139 -3.29 -0.11 17.84
C PHE A 139 -1.95 0.29 17.24
N GLY A 140 -0.86 -0.23 17.79
CA GLY A 140 0.51 0.18 17.46
C GLY A 140 0.85 0.08 15.97
N LEU A 141 0.42 -0.98 15.29
CA LEU A 141 0.64 -1.15 13.84
C LEU A 141 -0.03 -0.06 13.01
N GLY A 142 -1.24 0.37 13.38
CA GLY A 142 -1.94 1.46 12.68
C GLY A 142 -1.20 2.80 12.78
N ARG A 143 -0.68 3.10 13.97
CA ARG A 143 0.13 4.30 14.20
C ARG A 143 1.44 4.27 13.41
N ASP A 144 2.15 3.14 13.42
CA ASP A 144 3.40 2.95 12.68
C ASP A 144 3.17 3.11 11.17
N LEU A 145 2.16 2.43 10.62
CA LEU A 145 1.74 2.58 9.23
C LEU A 145 1.45 4.04 8.87
N GLY A 146 0.65 4.74 9.69
CA GLY A 146 0.30 6.14 9.45
C GLY A 146 1.53 7.02 9.27
N ILE A 147 2.47 6.95 10.21
CA ILE A 147 3.70 7.78 10.21
C ILE A 147 4.59 7.46 9.01
N VAL A 148 4.85 6.17 8.77
CA VAL A 148 5.75 5.73 7.70
C VAL A 148 5.19 6.08 6.32
N LEU A 149 3.87 5.96 6.12
CA LEU A 149 3.21 6.29 4.86
C LEU A 149 3.15 7.80 4.61
N ILE A 150 2.90 8.63 5.64
CA ILE A 150 2.98 10.09 5.53
C ILE A 150 4.37 10.51 5.03
N LYS A 151 5.43 9.98 5.65
CA LYS A 151 6.81 10.24 5.21
C LYS A 151 7.02 9.84 3.75
N ALA A 152 6.57 8.65 3.36
CA ALA A 152 6.72 8.14 2.00
C ALA A 152 6.05 9.04 0.96
N ILE A 153 4.85 9.56 1.24
CA ILE A 153 4.13 10.48 0.37
C ILE A 153 4.85 11.83 0.26
N LEU A 154 5.30 12.39 1.39
CA LEU A 154 6.03 13.65 1.39
C LEU A 154 7.33 13.56 0.59
N ILE A 155 8.10 12.49 0.75
CA ILE A 155 9.33 12.25 0.00
C ILE A 155 9.02 12.10 -1.50
N SER A 156 7.98 11.36 -1.86
CA SER A 156 7.58 11.21 -3.27
C SER A 156 7.21 12.54 -3.90
N MET A 157 6.40 13.34 -3.20
CA MET A 157 5.98 14.66 -3.66
C MET A 157 7.17 15.60 -3.84
N LEU A 158 8.07 15.66 -2.83
CA LEU A 158 9.28 16.50 -2.89
C LEU A 158 10.22 16.06 -4.02
N THR A 159 10.39 14.74 -4.21
CA THR A 159 11.24 14.22 -5.28
C THR A 159 10.70 14.60 -6.65
N VAL A 160 9.38 14.53 -6.85
CA VAL A 160 8.75 14.95 -8.11
C VAL A 160 8.95 16.46 -8.33
N PHE A 161 8.75 17.29 -7.33
CA PHE A 161 8.88 18.75 -7.49
C PHE A 161 10.32 19.24 -7.65
N LEU A 162 11.30 18.55 -7.08
CA LEU A 162 12.70 18.99 -7.11
C LEU A 162 13.53 18.30 -8.20
N LEU A 163 13.38 16.98 -8.36
CA LEU A 163 14.21 16.23 -9.29
C LEU A 163 13.65 16.24 -10.72
N MET A 164 12.33 16.08 -10.88
CA MET A 164 11.72 15.92 -12.19
C MET A 164 11.87 17.17 -13.09
N PRO A 165 11.75 18.42 -12.61
CA PRO A 165 12.03 19.60 -13.43
C PRO A 165 13.44 19.58 -14.02
N GLY A 166 14.45 19.22 -13.23
CA GLY A 166 15.83 19.11 -13.68
C GLY A 166 16.02 18.02 -14.75
N LEU A 167 15.35 16.88 -14.57
CA LEU A 167 15.36 15.80 -15.57
C LEU A 167 14.68 16.22 -16.87
N LEU A 168 13.54 16.91 -16.81
CA LEU A 168 12.83 17.40 -17.98
C LEU A 168 13.63 18.50 -18.74
N LEU A 169 14.31 19.39 -18.03
CA LEU A 169 15.20 20.37 -18.66
C LEU A 169 16.33 19.70 -19.44
N LYS A 170 16.90 18.63 -18.88
CA LYS A 170 18.02 17.90 -19.51
C LYS A 170 17.56 16.94 -20.60
N LEU A 171 16.47 16.23 -20.41
CA LEU A 171 15.98 15.17 -21.29
C LEU A 171 14.81 15.62 -22.16
N GLY A 172 14.28 16.82 -21.99
CA GLY A 172 13.20 17.38 -22.83
C GLY A 172 13.51 17.33 -24.33
N PRO A 173 14.71 17.75 -24.78
CA PRO A 173 15.08 17.63 -26.20
C PRO A 173 15.12 16.18 -26.71
N ALA A 174 15.37 15.20 -25.84
CA ALA A 174 15.28 13.77 -26.20
C ALA A 174 13.84 13.29 -26.32
N MET A 175 12.92 13.88 -25.52
CA MET A 175 11.49 13.59 -25.65
C MET A 175 10.96 14.01 -27.02
N ASP A 176 11.41 15.13 -27.58
CA ASP A 176 11.00 15.58 -28.90
C ASP A 176 11.46 14.64 -30.03
N LYS A 177 12.67 14.08 -29.89
CA LYS A 177 13.26 13.16 -30.86
C LYS A 177 12.66 11.76 -30.80
N THR A 178 12.07 11.36 -29.66
CA THR A 178 11.58 10.01 -29.43
C THR A 178 10.05 9.93 -29.42
N LYS A 179 9.36 10.93 -29.98
CA LYS A 179 7.89 10.93 -30.12
C LYS A 179 7.44 9.74 -30.97
N HIS A 180 6.46 9.02 -30.47
CA HIS A 180 5.81 7.94 -31.21
C HIS A 180 4.29 8.09 -31.18
N ARG A 181 3.59 7.35 -32.03
CA ARG A 181 2.13 7.35 -32.08
C ARG A 181 1.57 6.76 -30.79
N ASN A 182 0.67 7.49 -30.14
CA ASN A 182 -0.06 6.96 -28.98
C ASN A 182 -0.78 5.66 -29.33
N PHE A 183 -0.48 4.59 -28.58
CA PHE A 183 -1.17 3.31 -28.72
C PHE A 183 -2.57 3.36 -28.09
N VAL A 184 -2.80 4.29 -27.16
CA VAL A 184 -4.11 4.46 -26.52
C VAL A 184 -5.04 5.18 -27.49
N PRO A 185 -6.11 4.53 -27.97
CA PRO A 185 -7.07 5.15 -28.88
C PRO A 185 -7.80 6.30 -28.18
N LYS A 186 -8.11 7.36 -28.95
CA LYS A 186 -8.96 8.46 -28.44
C LYS A 186 -10.35 7.91 -28.14
N ILE A 187 -10.67 7.72 -26.85
CA ILE A 187 -11.95 7.14 -26.40
C ILE A 187 -13.02 8.26 -26.33
N SER A 188 -13.25 8.94 -27.44
CA SER A 188 -14.28 9.99 -27.53
C SER A 188 -15.70 9.45 -27.36
N GLY A 189 -15.90 8.15 -27.60
CA GLY A 189 -17.19 7.48 -27.42
C GLY A 189 -17.64 7.40 -25.94
N VAL A 190 -16.70 7.25 -25.01
CA VAL A 190 -17.02 7.16 -23.56
C VAL A 190 -17.60 8.47 -23.05
N GLY A 191 -17.03 9.61 -23.46
CA GLY A 191 -17.57 10.92 -23.09
C GLY A 191 -19.01 11.12 -23.59
N ARG A 192 -19.31 10.69 -24.83
CA ARG A 192 -20.65 10.74 -25.40
C ARG A 192 -21.61 9.78 -24.68
N LEU A 193 -21.15 8.59 -24.34
CA LEU A 193 -21.92 7.61 -23.56
C LEU A 193 -22.23 8.17 -22.17
N ALA A 194 -21.23 8.69 -21.45
CA ALA A 194 -21.39 9.31 -20.15
C ALA A 194 -22.41 10.48 -20.16
N TRP A 195 -22.35 11.31 -21.19
CA TRP A 195 -23.32 12.39 -21.37
C TRP A 195 -24.74 11.87 -21.62
N ARG A 196 -24.89 10.82 -22.46
CA ARG A 196 -26.19 10.21 -22.75
C ARG A 196 -26.80 9.52 -21.54
N THR A 197 -25.97 8.88 -20.71
CA THR A 197 -26.41 8.11 -19.55
C THR A 197 -26.37 8.90 -18.24
N ARG A 198 -26.06 10.19 -18.27
CA ARG A 198 -25.86 11.06 -17.09
C ARG A 198 -27.00 11.05 -16.06
N ARG A 199 -28.23 10.70 -16.46
CA ARG A 199 -29.39 10.62 -15.55
C ARG A 199 -29.61 9.22 -14.99
N VAL A 200 -29.21 8.19 -15.74
CA VAL A 200 -29.41 6.78 -15.37
C VAL A 200 -28.25 6.26 -14.50
N VAL A 201 -27.02 6.62 -14.85
CA VAL A 201 -25.83 6.17 -14.14
C VAL A 201 -25.84 6.49 -12.64
N PRO A 202 -26.19 7.71 -12.19
CA PRO A 202 -26.27 8.01 -10.76
C PRO A 202 -27.30 7.15 -10.00
N LEU A 203 -28.45 6.85 -10.64
CA LEU A 203 -29.48 5.99 -10.06
C LEU A 203 -29.00 4.55 -9.91
N VAL A 204 -28.33 4.01 -10.94
CA VAL A 204 -27.74 2.68 -10.89
C VAL A 204 -26.65 2.61 -9.80
N PHE A 205 -25.78 3.62 -9.74
CA PHE A 205 -24.76 3.71 -8.69
C PHE A 205 -25.38 3.79 -7.28
N ALA A 206 -26.44 4.56 -7.09
CA ALA A 206 -27.14 4.63 -5.82
C ALA A 206 -27.71 3.26 -5.41
N ALA A 207 -28.31 2.52 -6.36
CA ALA A 207 -28.81 1.19 -6.11
C ALA A 207 -27.67 0.21 -5.74
N VAL A 208 -26.55 0.23 -6.49
CA VAL A 208 -25.36 -0.59 -6.19
C VAL A 208 -24.80 -0.23 -4.81
N LEU A 209 -24.77 1.04 -4.45
CA LEU A 209 -24.27 1.49 -3.15
C LEU A 209 -25.14 0.98 -2.00
N VAL A 210 -26.46 1.00 -2.14
CA VAL A 210 -27.37 0.42 -1.15
C VAL A 210 -27.13 -1.08 -0.98
N VAL A 211 -27.04 -1.82 -2.10
CA VAL A 211 -26.76 -3.27 -2.07
C VAL A 211 -25.39 -3.56 -1.42
N ALA A 212 -24.38 -2.76 -1.75
CA ALA A 212 -23.04 -2.88 -1.16
C ALA A 212 -23.05 -2.59 0.36
N CYS A 213 -23.78 -1.57 0.81
CA CYS A 213 -23.92 -1.27 2.24
C CYS A 213 -24.62 -2.41 3.01
N ILE A 214 -25.64 -3.02 2.42
CA ILE A 214 -26.31 -4.19 3.01
C ILE A 214 -25.34 -5.41 3.05
N GLY A 215 -24.59 -5.61 1.98
CA GLY A 215 -23.59 -6.68 1.88
C GLY A 215 -22.42 -6.49 2.85
N ALA A 216 -21.96 -5.28 3.06
CA ALA A 216 -20.84 -4.97 3.95
C ALA A 216 -21.09 -5.41 5.40
N ASN A 217 -22.35 -5.33 5.88
CA ASN A 217 -22.71 -5.77 7.21
C ASN A 217 -22.74 -7.32 7.38
N ARG A 218 -22.59 -8.08 6.31
CA ARG A 218 -22.58 -9.55 6.33
C ARG A 218 -21.18 -10.14 6.21
N VAL A 219 -20.15 -9.28 6.08
CA VAL A 219 -18.75 -9.73 5.98
C VAL A 219 -18.25 -10.06 7.39
N SER A 220 -17.84 -11.32 7.58
CA SER A 220 -17.14 -11.74 8.80
C SER A 220 -15.66 -11.37 8.68
N TYR A 221 -15.19 -10.55 9.61
CA TYR A 221 -13.76 -10.25 9.70
C TYR A 221 -13.04 -11.36 10.45
N VAL A 222 -11.97 -11.85 9.88
CA VAL A 222 -11.14 -12.88 10.51
C VAL A 222 -9.96 -12.18 11.21
N TYR A 223 -9.89 -12.37 12.52
CA TYR A 223 -8.84 -11.78 13.37
C TYR A 223 -7.74 -12.77 13.73
N SER A 224 -7.81 -14.01 13.19
CA SER A 224 -6.84 -15.07 13.42
C SER A 224 -5.80 -15.13 12.28
N GLU A 225 -4.59 -15.55 12.60
CA GLU A 225 -3.53 -15.82 11.61
C GLU A 225 -3.82 -17.09 10.76
N ALA A 226 -4.72 -17.94 11.17
CA ALA A 226 -5.02 -19.20 10.50
C ALA A 226 -5.40 -19.06 9.01
N PRO A 227 -6.23 -18.07 8.59
CA PRO A 227 -6.54 -17.86 7.17
C PRO A 227 -5.43 -17.11 6.40
N LEU A 228 -4.45 -16.53 7.09
CA LEU A 228 -3.28 -15.87 6.47
C LEU A 228 -2.19 -16.88 6.09
N LYS A 229 -2.46 -18.18 6.27
CA LYS A 229 -1.53 -19.25 5.86
C LYS A 229 -1.28 -19.16 4.36
N THR A 230 -0.02 -19.24 3.99
CA THR A 230 0.49 -19.15 2.62
C THR A 230 -0.29 -20.07 1.66
N HIS A 231 -0.73 -19.55 0.54
CA HIS A 231 -1.49 -20.29 -0.48
C HIS A 231 -0.62 -21.35 -1.18
N ASN A 232 0.69 -21.14 -1.23
CA ASN A 232 1.63 -22.06 -1.86
C ASN A 232 1.93 -23.25 -0.95
N ALA A 233 2.05 -24.45 -1.55
CA ALA A 233 2.46 -25.68 -0.86
C ALA A 233 3.94 -25.53 -0.46
N ASP A 234 4.18 -25.00 0.73
CA ASP A 234 5.48 -24.90 1.36
C ASP A 234 5.61 -26.00 2.44
N VAL A 235 6.83 -26.36 2.79
CA VAL A 235 7.14 -27.34 3.84
C VAL A 235 6.42 -26.98 5.14
N ASN A 236 6.37 -25.69 5.48
CA ASN A 236 5.67 -25.18 6.66
C ASN A 236 4.16 -25.39 6.60
N ARG A 237 3.54 -25.29 5.43
CA ARG A 237 2.10 -25.55 5.25
C ARG A 237 1.79 -27.01 5.40
N THR A 238 2.61 -27.88 4.80
CA THR A 238 2.42 -29.34 4.89
C THR A 238 2.56 -29.80 6.34
N ALA A 239 3.59 -29.29 7.06
CA ALA A 239 3.78 -29.57 8.47
C ALA A 239 2.64 -29.01 9.34
N SER A 240 2.21 -27.77 9.08
CA SER A 240 1.07 -27.17 9.80
C SER A 240 -0.25 -27.90 9.53
N GLN A 241 -0.47 -28.37 8.30
CA GLN A 241 -1.65 -29.19 7.98
C GLN A 241 -1.61 -30.53 8.70
N ALA A 242 -0.47 -31.22 8.71
CA ALA A 242 -0.30 -32.46 9.45
C ALA A 242 -0.60 -32.29 10.95
N ILE A 243 -0.09 -31.19 11.54
CA ILE A 243 -0.37 -30.87 12.95
C ILE A 243 -1.86 -30.57 13.16
N THR A 244 -2.50 -29.83 12.25
CA THR A 244 -3.93 -29.53 12.33
C THR A 244 -4.78 -30.78 12.15
N ASP A 245 -4.38 -31.69 11.26
CA ASP A 245 -5.10 -32.95 11.02
C ASP A 245 -5.00 -33.92 12.20
N ASP A 246 -3.85 -33.94 12.89
CA ASP A 246 -3.60 -34.82 14.03
C ASP A 246 -4.13 -34.26 15.36
N PHE A 247 -4.02 -32.94 15.58
CA PHE A 247 -4.30 -32.27 16.86
C PHE A 247 -5.50 -31.32 16.81
N GLY A 248 -6.02 -31.01 15.63
CA GLY A 248 -7.06 -30.00 15.40
C GLY A 248 -6.53 -28.57 15.37
N ASP A 249 -7.38 -27.64 14.96
CA ASP A 249 -7.05 -26.19 15.04
C ASP A 249 -7.27 -25.70 16.48
N GLU A 250 -6.19 -25.31 17.14
CA GLU A 250 -6.23 -24.74 18.48
C GLU A 250 -5.74 -23.29 18.44
N THR A 251 -6.53 -22.39 19.01
CA THR A 251 -6.15 -20.99 19.22
C THR A 251 -5.81 -20.77 20.69
N VAL A 252 -4.54 -20.49 20.97
CA VAL A 252 -4.09 -20.17 22.33
C VAL A 252 -4.37 -18.70 22.62
N LEU A 253 -5.16 -18.44 23.66
CA LEU A 253 -5.43 -17.10 24.18
C LEU A 253 -4.74 -16.94 25.52
N ALA A 254 -3.94 -15.89 25.66
CA ALA A 254 -3.33 -15.50 26.94
C ALA A 254 -4.18 -14.40 27.59
N VAL A 255 -4.75 -14.69 28.74
CA VAL A 255 -5.47 -13.71 29.53
C VAL A 255 -4.52 -13.18 30.62
N VAL A 256 -4.30 -11.86 30.62
CA VAL A 256 -3.44 -11.22 31.62
C VAL A 256 -4.30 -10.81 32.80
N VAL A 257 -3.96 -11.33 33.98
CA VAL A 257 -4.62 -11.02 35.25
C VAL A 257 -3.64 -10.29 36.21
N PRO A 258 -4.14 -9.45 37.14
CA PRO A 258 -3.26 -8.85 38.15
C PRO A 258 -2.56 -9.92 38.98
N ALA A 259 -1.27 -9.76 39.22
CA ALA A 259 -0.49 -10.71 40.01
C ALA A 259 -0.91 -10.69 41.49
N GLY A 260 -0.99 -11.87 42.12
CA GLY A 260 -1.14 -12.02 43.57
C GLY A 260 -2.55 -12.39 44.06
N ASP A 261 -3.56 -12.43 43.19
CA ASP A 261 -4.91 -12.89 43.57
C ASP A 261 -5.25 -14.25 42.92
N TYR A 262 -4.66 -15.29 43.48
CA TYR A 262 -4.85 -16.67 42.99
C TYR A 262 -6.28 -17.17 43.16
N THR A 263 -7.08 -16.59 44.08
CA THR A 263 -8.48 -16.98 44.25
C THR A 263 -9.37 -16.51 43.11
N GLN A 264 -9.12 -15.28 42.63
CA GLN A 264 -9.82 -14.75 41.46
C GLN A 264 -9.34 -15.44 40.17
N GLU A 265 -8.05 -15.78 40.08
CA GLU A 265 -7.52 -16.55 38.97
C GLU A 265 -8.16 -17.94 38.87
N ALA A 266 -8.29 -18.67 39.96
CA ALA A 266 -8.97 -19.96 40.00
C ALA A 266 -10.44 -19.85 39.54
N ALA A 267 -11.17 -18.87 40.08
CA ALA A 267 -12.55 -18.62 39.66
C ALA A 267 -12.68 -18.26 38.16
N LEU A 268 -11.71 -17.53 37.63
CA LEU A 268 -11.65 -17.23 36.17
C LEU A 268 -11.36 -18.48 35.34
N LEU A 269 -10.44 -19.34 35.79
CA LEU A 269 -10.12 -20.60 35.13
C LEU A 269 -11.33 -21.54 35.07
N ASP A 270 -12.07 -21.63 36.18
CA ASP A 270 -13.31 -22.41 36.26
C ASP A 270 -14.38 -21.84 35.30
N ALA A 271 -14.55 -20.52 35.28
CA ALA A 271 -15.48 -19.86 34.37
C ALA A 271 -15.11 -20.03 32.89
N LEU A 272 -13.82 -19.96 32.56
CA LEU A 272 -13.33 -20.21 31.19
C LEU A 272 -13.49 -21.67 30.77
N SER A 273 -13.20 -22.61 31.67
CA SER A 273 -13.35 -24.05 31.42
C SER A 273 -14.80 -24.49 31.26
N ALA A 274 -15.75 -23.70 31.77
CA ALA A 274 -17.20 -23.94 31.60
C ALA A 274 -17.72 -23.51 30.21
N LEU A 275 -16.95 -22.78 29.41
CA LEU A 275 -17.34 -22.39 28.06
C LEU A 275 -17.15 -23.54 27.09
N PRO A 276 -18.16 -23.86 26.26
CA PRO A 276 -18.08 -24.99 25.32
C PRO A 276 -17.02 -24.82 24.21
N GLU A 277 -16.59 -23.58 23.97
CA GLU A 277 -15.56 -23.25 22.97
C GLU A 277 -14.13 -23.39 23.52
N VAL A 278 -13.96 -23.55 24.84
CA VAL A 278 -12.67 -23.67 25.51
C VAL A 278 -12.33 -25.14 25.76
N LYS A 279 -11.28 -25.63 25.11
CA LYS A 279 -10.81 -27.02 25.31
C LYS A 279 -10.08 -27.20 26.65
N SER A 280 -9.26 -26.24 27.02
CA SER A 280 -8.52 -26.25 28.28
C SER A 280 -8.15 -24.84 28.70
N ALA A 281 -8.22 -24.57 29.98
CA ALA A 281 -7.70 -23.35 30.59
C ALA A 281 -6.62 -23.75 31.61
N VAL A 282 -5.44 -23.12 31.54
CA VAL A 282 -4.30 -23.41 32.41
C VAL A 282 -3.78 -22.10 32.99
N GLY A 283 -3.56 -22.05 34.28
CA GLY A 283 -3.01 -20.92 35.03
C GLY A 283 -2.14 -21.36 36.16
N ILE A 284 -1.60 -20.38 36.94
CA ILE A 284 -0.74 -20.66 38.10
C ILE A 284 -1.59 -21.19 39.29
N ALA A 285 -2.87 -20.80 39.35
CA ALA A 285 -3.78 -21.14 40.42
C ALA A 285 -4.57 -22.44 40.22
N GLY A 286 -4.36 -23.14 39.07
CA GLY A 286 -5.09 -24.38 38.71
C GLY A 286 -4.20 -25.50 38.29
#